data_3ad5da45a05724662381d54a8d73f658
#
_entry.id   3ad5da45a05724662381d54a8d73f658
#
_cell.length_a   1.000
_cell.length_b   1.000
_cell.length_c   1.000
_cell.angle_alpha   90.00
_cell.angle_beta   90.00
_cell.angle_gamma   90.00
#
_symmetry.space_group_name_H-M   'P 1'
#
loop_
_entity.id
_entity.type
_entity.pdbx_description
1 polymer ?
#
loop_
_entity_poly.entity_id
_entity_poly.type
_entity_poly.pdbx_seq_one_letter_code
_entity_poly.pdbx_strand_id
1 'polypeptide(L)'
;MYTSLEICAGAGGQALGLERAGFNHTLLVEYEPSYCACLKANRPGWDVRCMDVHNLSGIPYYNRIDLLSGGVPCPPFSHAGKQLGADDERDLFPEMIRLAAEINPKVVMIENVRGFLDQKFSEYRERIINEIETLGYNTHIQLLNASDYGVPQLRPRVVIIGVRNDLTDTFSFFNLNSNSHYGKKGCGDTVDEAVFRNEAETPRRSAAVSCRRLL
;
A
#
# COMPACT_ATOMS: atom_id res chain seq x y z
N MET A 1 10.95 -4.95 -14.26
CA MET A 1 9.53 -4.80 -13.88
C MET A 1 9.46 -5.12 -12.40
N TYR A 2 8.88 -4.24 -11.60
CA TYR A 2 8.79 -4.43 -10.14
C TYR A 2 7.70 -5.42 -9.78
N THR A 3 7.91 -6.19 -8.72
CA THR A 3 6.97 -7.21 -8.25
C THR A 3 6.25 -6.74 -6.99
N SER A 4 4.97 -7.09 -6.83
CA SER A 4 4.21 -6.81 -5.61
C SER A 4 3.47 -8.03 -5.09
N LEU A 5 3.30 -8.07 -3.77
CA LEU A 5 2.38 -8.92 -3.06
C LEU A 5 1.46 -8.04 -2.23
N GLU A 6 0.16 -8.21 -2.38
CA GLU A 6 -0.83 -7.39 -1.67
C GLU A 6 -1.73 -8.25 -0.81
N ILE A 7 -1.91 -7.86 0.45
CA ILE A 7 -2.89 -8.46 1.37
C ILE A 7 -4.06 -7.50 1.59
N CYS A 8 -5.21 -8.02 1.96
CA CYS A 8 -6.45 -7.24 2.12
C CYS A 8 -6.79 -6.46 0.84
N ALA A 9 -6.68 -7.10 -0.31
CA ALA A 9 -6.76 -6.45 -1.63
C ALA A 9 -8.13 -5.83 -1.93
N GLY A 10 -9.18 -6.20 -1.18
CA GLY A 10 -10.54 -5.72 -1.40
C GLY A 10 -10.99 -5.91 -2.84
N ALA A 11 -11.66 -4.92 -3.39
CA ALA A 11 -12.07 -4.91 -4.79
C ALA A 11 -10.95 -4.51 -5.78
N GLY A 12 -9.69 -4.35 -5.31
CA GLY A 12 -8.52 -4.14 -6.15
C GLY A 12 -8.19 -2.68 -6.49
N GLY A 13 -8.67 -1.73 -5.69
CA GLY A 13 -8.37 -0.32 -5.94
C GLY A 13 -6.88 0.00 -5.85
N GLN A 14 -6.20 -0.49 -4.81
CA GLN A 14 -4.76 -0.35 -4.63
C GLN A 14 -4.00 -1.16 -5.68
N ALA A 15 -4.38 -2.42 -5.91
CA ALA A 15 -3.79 -3.27 -6.93
C ALA A 15 -3.82 -2.61 -8.32
N LEU A 16 -4.95 -2.02 -8.71
CA LEU A 16 -5.06 -1.28 -9.96
C LEU A 16 -4.12 -0.07 -10.03
N GLY A 17 -3.96 0.64 -8.91
CA GLY A 17 -2.99 1.74 -8.81
C GLY A 17 -1.57 1.24 -9.03
N LEU A 18 -1.18 0.17 -8.37
CA LEU A 18 0.14 -0.45 -8.49
C LEU A 18 0.38 -1.02 -9.90
N GLU A 19 -0.61 -1.66 -10.53
CA GLU A 19 -0.53 -2.11 -11.94
C GLU A 19 -0.21 -0.94 -12.86
N ARG A 20 -0.90 0.20 -12.69
CA ARG A 20 -0.65 1.42 -13.46
C ARG A 20 0.72 2.04 -13.18
N ALA A 21 1.24 1.86 -11.97
CA ALA A 21 2.58 2.24 -11.55
C ALA A 21 3.68 1.28 -12.07
N GLY A 22 3.33 0.30 -12.90
CA GLY A 22 4.29 -0.61 -13.51
C GLY A 22 4.66 -1.83 -12.65
N PHE A 23 3.92 -2.07 -11.57
CA PHE A 23 4.08 -3.30 -10.79
C PHE A 23 3.41 -4.49 -11.45
N ASN A 24 4.05 -5.63 -11.35
CA ASN A 24 3.48 -6.93 -11.66
C ASN A 24 3.10 -7.64 -10.37
N HIS A 25 1.81 -7.95 -10.19
CA HIS A 25 1.35 -8.64 -8.98
C HIS A 25 1.77 -10.10 -9.02
N THR A 26 2.58 -10.49 -8.04
CA THR A 26 2.93 -11.89 -7.80
C THR A 26 1.78 -12.61 -7.12
N LEU A 27 1.07 -11.93 -6.21
CA LEU A 27 -0.04 -12.48 -5.47
C LEU A 27 -0.92 -11.36 -4.90
N LEU A 28 -2.23 -11.57 -4.94
CA LEU A 28 -3.23 -10.80 -4.22
C LEU A 28 -3.97 -11.71 -3.25
N VAL A 29 -4.04 -11.35 -1.98
CA VAL A 29 -4.75 -12.10 -0.94
C VAL A 29 -5.94 -11.29 -0.45
N GLU A 30 -7.09 -11.91 -0.47
CA GLU A 30 -8.34 -11.33 -0.01
C GLU A 30 -9.17 -12.40 0.71
N TYR A 31 -9.83 -12.02 1.80
CA TYR A 31 -10.64 -12.94 2.60
C TYR A 31 -12.06 -13.08 2.07
N GLU A 32 -12.66 -11.97 1.60
CA GLU A 32 -14.06 -11.91 1.20
C GLU A 32 -14.27 -12.51 -0.20
N PRO A 33 -15.08 -13.60 -0.33
CA PRO A 33 -15.27 -14.29 -1.62
C PRO A 33 -15.81 -13.39 -2.73
N SER A 34 -16.66 -12.42 -2.39
CA SER A 34 -17.25 -11.48 -3.36
C SER A 34 -16.20 -10.57 -3.98
N TYR A 35 -15.23 -10.09 -3.19
CA TYR A 35 -14.10 -9.30 -3.67
C TYR A 35 -13.13 -10.16 -4.49
N CYS A 36 -12.86 -11.38 -4.04
CA CYS A 36 -12.04 -12.32 -4.81
C CYS A 36 -12.63 -12.59 -6.20
N ALA A 37 -13.95 -12.79 -6.28
CA ALA A 37 -14.64 -12.98 -7.54
C ALA A 37 -14.55 -11.73 -8.44
N CYS A 38 -14.69 -10.53 -7.85
CA CYS A 38 -14.54 -9.26 -8.54
C CYS A 38 -13.13 -9.09 -9.14
N LEU A 39 -12.08 -9.36 -8.34
CA LEU A 39 -10.69 -9.29 -8.79
C LEU A 39 -10.43 -10.22 -9.97
N LYS A 40 -10.82 -11.49 -9.86
CA LYS A 40 -10.66 -12.51 -10.91
C LYS A 40 -11.42 -12.17 -12.18
N ALA A 41 -12.63 -11.62 -12.05
CA ALA A 41 -13.44 -11.21 -13.21
C ALA A 41 -12.83 -10.01 -13.95
N ASN A 42 -12.31 -9.01 -13.20
CA ASN A 42 -11.75 -7.81 -13.79
C ASN A 42 -10.31 -8.00 -14.30
N ARG A 43 -9.56 -8.90 -13.70
CA ARG A 43 -8.15 -9.19 -14.03
C ARG A 43 -7.88 -10.69 -13.98
N PRO A 44 -8.30 -11.46 -15.02
CA PRO A 44 -8.12 -12.91 -15.03
C PRO A 44 -6.66 -13.38 -14.97
N GLY A 45 -5.72 -12.49 -15.30
CA GLY A 45 -4.27 -12.77 -15.24
C GLY A 45 -3.63 -12.59 -13.87
N TRP A 46 -4.35 -12.05 -12.88
CA TRP A 46 -3.83 -11.90 -11.54
C TRP A 46 -3.96 -13.20 -10.73
N ASP A 47 -2.90 -13.58 -9.99
CA ASP A 47 -3.01 -14.65 -8.98
C ASP A 47 -3.76 -14.10 -7.77
N VAL A 48 -5.04 -14.43 -7.64
CA VAL A 48 -5.91 -14.02 -6.53
C VAL A 48 -6.24 -15.22 -5.67
N ARG A 49 -5.79 -15.22 -4.42
CA ARG A 49 -6.13 -16.24 -3.44
C ARG A 49 -7.18 -15.74 -2.46
N CYS A 50 -8.31 -16.43 -2.45
CA CYS A 50 -9.38 -16.20 -1.48
C CYS A 50 -9.07 -17.00 -0.22
N MET A 51 -8.44 -16.33 0.76
CA MET A 51 -7.98 -16.97 1.98
C MET A 51 -7.77 -15.97 3.11
N ASP A 52 -7.76 -16.49 4.33
CA ASP A 52 -7.32 -15.71 5.48
C ASP A 52 -5.80 -15.50 5.43
N VAL A 53 -5.37 -14.27 5.63
CA VAL A 53 -3.95 -13.87 5.61
C VAL A 53 -3.13 -14.59 6.68
N HIS A 54 -3.73 -14.96 7.82
CA HIS A 54 -3.07 -15.74 8.87
C HIS A 54 -2.57 -17.11 8.35
N ASN A 55 -3.18 -17.65 7.31
CA ASN A 55 -2.78 -18.91 6.68
C ASN A 55 -1.76 -18.71 5.54
N LEU A 56 -1.37 -17.47 5.23
CA LEU A 56 -0.36 -17.20 4.22
C LEU A 56 1.04 -17.35 4.80
N SER A 57 1.89 -18.18 4.17
CA SER A 57 3.34 -18.15 4.41
C SER A 57 4.02 -17.22 3.43
N GLY A 58 4.82 -16.31 3.92
CA GLY A 58 5.68 -15.42 3.14
C GLY A 58 7.00 -16.07 2.71
N ILE A 59 7.42 -17.17 3.35
CA ILE A 59 8.71 -17.83 3.12
C ILE A 59 8.99 -18.16 1.64
N PRO A 60 8.02 -18.67 0.85
CA PRO A 60 8.26 -18.93 -0.58
C PRO A 60 8.60 -17.70 -1.40
N TYR A 61 8.32 -16.51 -0.88
CA TYR A 61 8.52 -15.23 -1.54
C TYR A 61 9.75 -14.47 -1.02
N TYR A 62 10.55 -15.08 -0.14
CA TYR A 62 11.73 -14.45 0.47
C TYR A 62 12.66 -13.84 -0.59
N ASN A 63 12.96 -12.54 -0.45
CA ASN A 63 13.77 -11.73 -1.38
C ASN A 63 13.28 -11.71 -2.85
N ARG A 64 12.02 -12.04 -3.12
CA ARG A 64 11.44 -12.07 -4.48
C ARG A 64 10.42 -10.98 -4.74
N ILE A 65 10.06 -10.23 -3.71
CA ILE A 65 9.03 -9.19 -3.77
C ILE A 65 9.70 -7.82 -3.56
N ASP A 66 9.43 -6.91 -4.48
CA ASP A 66 9.90 -5.53 -4.34
C ASP A 66 9.00 -4.76 -3.37
N LEU A 67 7.67 -4.95 -3.46
CA LEU A 67 6.68 -4.25 -2.64
C LEU A 67 5.71 -5.23 -1.96
N LEU A 68 5.71 -5.27 -0.63
CA LEU A 68 4.61 -5.83 0.15
C LEU A 68 3.64 -4.71 0.50
N SER A 69 2.38 -4.84 0.12
CA SER A 69 1.37 -3.81 0.33
C SER A 69 0.10 -4.35 0.98
N GLY A 70 -0.68 -3.47 1.62
CA GLY A 70 -1.99 -3.83 2.14
C GLY A 70 -2.77 -2.67 2.73
N GLY A 71 -4.08 -2.68 2.50
CA GLY A 71 -5.05 -1.83 3.19
C GLY A 71 -5.55 -2.54 4.45
N VAL A 72 -4.68 -2.72 5.45
CA VAL A 72 -5.02 -3.49 6.65
C VAL A 72 -6.10 -2.81 7.48
N PRO A 73 -7.09 -3.53 8.01
CA PRO A 73 -8.10 -2.95 8.87
C PRO A 73 -7.46 -2.41 10.15
N CYS A 74 -7.92 -1.22 10.56
CA CYS A 74 -7.57 -0.63 11.85
C CYS A 74 -8.51 -1.17 12.92
N PRO A 75 -8.01 -1.63 14.08
CA PRO A 75 -8.88 -2.06 15.16
C PRO A 75 -9.89 -0.97 15.49
N PRO A 76 -11.20 -1.29 15.64
CA PRO A 76 -12.17 -0.30 16.04
C PRO A 76 -11.95 0.04 17.52
N PHE A 77 -11.33 1.16 17.81
CA PHE A 77 -11.43 1.79 19.11
C PHE A 77 -12.82 2.44 19.20
N SER A 78 -13.87 1.60 19.17
CA SER A 78 -15.23 2.06 19.33
C SER A 78 -15.47 2.48 20.78
N HIS A 79 -16.11 3.63 20.98
CA HIS A 79 -16.52 4.18 22.28
C HIS A 79 -17.51 3.29 23.05
N ALA A 80 -17.90 2.13 22.52
CA ALA A 80 -18.90 1.25 23.09
C ALA A 80 -18.36 -0.16 23.38
N GLY A 81 -17.52 -0.29 24.40
CA GLY A 81 -17.26 -1.56 25.05
C GLY A 81 -15.93 -2.24 24.71
N LYS A 82 -15.18 -2.51 25.77
CA LYS A 82 -13.94 -3.29 25.90
C LYS A 82 -12.80 -2.81 24.98
N GLN A 83 -11.87 -2.11 25.59
CA GLN A 83 -10.55 -1.79 25.01
C GLN A 83 -9.77 -3.08 24.72
N LEU A 84 -10.06 -3.73 23.61
CA LEU A 84 -9.34 -4.91 23.10
C LEU A 84 -8.22 -4.48 22.15
N GLY A 85 -7.56 -3.34 22.39
CA GLY A 85 -6.59 -2.71 21.49
C GLY A 85 -5.66 -3.66 20.73
N ALA A 86 -4.87 -4.46 21.39
CA ALA A 86 -3.87 -5.34 20.78
C ALA A 86 -4.38 -6.79 20.51
N ASP A 87 -5.53 -7.16 21.04
CA ASP A 87 -6.08 -8.52 20.98
C ASP A 87 -7.34 -8.60 20.09
N ASP A 88 -7.55 -7.62 19.19
CA ASP A 88 -8.67 -7.66 18.25
C ASP A 88 -8.28 -8.52 17.04
N GLU A 89 -8.97 -9.64 16.83
CA GLU A 89 -8.77 -10.56 15.69
C GLU A 89 -8.85 -9.86 14.31
N ARG A 90 -9.36 -8.62 14.27
CA ARG A 90 -9.42 -7.80 13.06
C ARG A 90 -8.18 -6.96 12.84
N ASP A 91 -7.26 -6.92 13.82
CA ASP A 91 -5.97 -6.23 13.68
C ASP A 91 -5.03 -7.06 12.81
N LEU A 92 -4.82 -6.62 11.58
CA LEU A 92 -3.92 -7.29 10.64
C LEU A 92 -2.56 -6.58 10.49
N PHE A 93 -2.25 -5.58 11.31
CA PHE A 93 -0.89 -5.02 11.35
C PHE A 93 0.17 -6.06 11.78
N PRO A 94 -0.07 -6.93 12.79
CA PRO A 94 0.87 -7.99 13.13
C PRO A 94 1.14 -8.94 11.96
N GLU A 95 0.13 -9.26 11.15
CA GLU A 95 0.29 -10.11 9.97
C GLU A 95 1.12 -9.43 8.86
N MET A 96 0.93 -8.12 8.67
CA MET A 96 1.76 -7.35 7.74
C MET A 96 3.22 -7.38 8.17
N ILE A 97 3.51 -7.21 9.46
CA ILE A 97 4.86 -7.23 10.03
C ILE A 97 5.47 -8.63 9.94
N ARG A 98 4.70 -9.69 10.26
CA ARG A 98 5.13 -11.08 10.09
C ARG A 98 5.50 -11.37 8.65
N LEU A 99 4.66 -10.98 7.70
CA LEU A 99 4.93 -11.15 6.28
C LEU A 99 6.11 -10.32 5.81
N ALA A 100 6.30 -9.10 6.32
CA ALA A 100 7.50 -8.31 6.04
C ALA A 100 8.78 -9.01 6.50
N ALA A 101 8.76 -9.65 7.67
CA ALA A 101 9.88 -10.45 8.16
C ALA A 101 10.13 -11.71 7.30
N GLU A 102 9.08 -12.42 6.91
CA GLU A 102 9.19 -13.66 6.12
C GLU A 102 9.59 -13.40 4.66
N ILE A 103 9.10 -12.32 4.06
CA ILE A 103 9.29 -11.98 2.64
C ILE A 103 10.58 -11.19 2.42
N ASN A 104 10.95 -10.33 3.38
CA ASN A 104 12.04 -9.35 3.28
C ASN A 104 11.93 -8.49 2.01
N PRO A 105 10.78 -7.80 1.75
CA PRO A 105 10.60 -7.00 0.56
C PRO A 105 11.52 -5.76 0.58
N LYS A 106 11.71 -5.11 -0.57
CA LYS A 106 12.43 -3.84 -0.62
C LYS A 106 11.66 -2.71 0.05
N VAL A 107 10.33 -2.74 -0.09
CA VAL A 107 9.43 -1.71 0.44
C VAL A 107 8.20 -2.39 1.05
N VAL A 108 7.76 -1.88 2.20
CA VAL A 108 6.46 -2.20 2.81
C VAL A 108 5.57 -0.96 2.68
N MET A 109 4.33 -1.13 2.21
CA MET A 109 3.36 -0.05 2.11
C MET A 109 2.05 -0.43 2.81
N ILE A 110 1.64 0.36 3.77
CA ILE A 110 0.41 0.14 4.53
C ILE A 110 -0.51 1.34 4.33
N GLU A 111 -1.71 1.09 3.81
CA GLU A 111 -2.78 2.10 3.73
C GLU A 111 -3.72 1.96 4.91
N ASN A 112 -4.15 3.11 5.44
CA ASN A 112 -5.14 3.14 6.52
C ASN A 112 -5.99 4.42 6.48
N VAL A 113 -7.03 4.46 7.28
CA VAL A 113 -7.90 5.64 7.42
C VAL A 113 -7.19 6.76 8.18
N ARG A 114 -7.60 8.02 7.93
CA ARG A 114 -7.07 9.20 8.62
C ARG A 114 -7.08 9.07 10.14
N GLY A 115 -8.12 8.44 10.70
CA GLY A 115 -8.28 8.25 12.15
C GLY A 115 -7.10 7.52 12.81
N PHE A 116 -6.29 6.78 12.05
CA PHE A 116 -5.05 6.17 12.54
C PHE A 116 -4.03 7.20 13.08
N LEU A 117 -4.12 8.47 12.67
CA LEU A 117 -3.28 9.56 13.19
C LEU A 117 -3.83 10.22 14.46
N ASP A 118 -5.03 9.86 14.92
CA ASP A 118 -5.59 10.43 16.14
C ASP A 118 -4.70 10.11 17.36
N GLN A 119 -4.68 11.01 18.34
CA GLN A 119 -3.85 10.92 19.54
C GLN A 119 -4.06 9.61 20.30
N LYS A 120 -5.29 9.10 20.34
CA LYS A 120 -5.63 7.82 21.00
C LYS A 120 -4.90 6.60 20.43
N PHE A 121 -4.35 6.70 19.22
CA PHE A 121 -3.58 5.65 18.55
C PHE A 121 -2.07 5.87 18.59
N SER A 122 -1.57 6.90 19.30
CA SER A 122 -0.14 7.23 19.28
C SER A 122 0.74 6.06 19.72
N GLU A 123 0.44 5.47 20.88
CA GLU A 123 1.23 4.35 21.41
C GLU A 123 1.17 3.11 20.50
N TYR A 124 -0.04 2.82 19.97
CA TYR A 124 -0.22 1.72 19.03
C TYR A 124 0.59 1.96 17.75
N ARG A 125 0.49 3.15 17.18
CA ARG A 125 1.22 3.55 15.97
C ARG A 125 2.72 3.50 16.17
N GLU A 126 3.23 4.02 17.28
CA GLU A 126 4.64 3.97 17.62
C GLU A 126 5.16 2.53 17.74
N ARG A 127 4.37 1.64 18.33
CA ARG A 127 4.70 0.22 18.40
C ARG A 127 4.84 -0.39 17.00
N ILE A 128 3.86 -0.19 16.12
CA ILE A 128 3.89 -0.71 14.74
C ILE A 128 5.11 -0.20 13.97
N ILE A 129 5.41 1.10 14.11
CA ILE A 129 6.58 1.70 13.46
C ILE A 129 7.86 1.07 13.98
N ASN A 130 8.02 0.98 15.30
CA ASN A 130 9.21 0.39 15.93
C ASN A 130 9.40 -1.07 15.50
N GLU A 131 8.32 -1.84 15.38
CA GLU A 131 8.39 -3.23 14.91
C GLU A 131 8.89 -3.31 13.46
N ILE A 132 8.39 -2.44 12.56
CA ILE A 132 8.85 -2.36 11.16
C ILE A 132 10.32 -1.91 11.11
N GLU A 133 10.71 -0.92 11.91
CA GLU A 133 12.10 -0.42 11.96
C GLU A 133 13.07 -1.46 12.52
N THR A 134 12.62 -2.28 13.47
CA THR A 134 13.40 -3.41 14.01
C THR A 134 13.69 -4.47 12.94
N LEU A 135 12.84 -4.60 11.92
CA LEU A 135 13.08 -5.46 10.76
C LEU A 135 14.07 -4.88 9.74
N GLY A 136 14.61 -3.68 9.99
CA GLY A 136 15.61 -3.05 9.12
C GLY A 136 15.01 -2.13 8.05
N TYR A 137 13.86 -1.54 8.31
CA TYR A 137 13.23 -0.55 7.43
C TYR A 137 13.30 0.85 8.03
N ASN A 138 13.43 1.86 7.19
CA ASN A 138 13.23 3.26 7.56
C ASN A 138 11.78 3.64 7.21
N THR A 139 11.03 4.14 8.19
CA THR A 139 9.58 4.39 8.04
C THR A 139 9.27 5.85 7.77
N HIS A 140 8.30 6.06 6.90
CA HIS A 140 7.76 7.37 6.55
C HIS A 140 6.22 7.30 6.60
N ILE A 141 5.60 8.32 7.18
CA ILE A 141 4.13 8.42 7.27
C ILE A 141 3.68 9.69 6.56
N GLN A 142 2.66 9.55 5.70
CA GLN A 142 2.06 10.69 5.05
C GLN A 142 0.53 10.57 5.02
N LEU A 143 -0.14 11.72 5.22
CA LEU A 143 -1.57 11.85 4.98
C LEU A 143 -1.77 12.35 3.55
N LEU A 144 -2.44 11.56 2.72
CA LEU A 144 -2.79 11.88 1.34
C LEU A 144 -4.30 12.05 1.22
N ASN A 145 -4.74 12.87 0.29
CA ASN A 145 -6.16 13.00 -0.03
C ASN A 145 -6.37 12.66 -1.51
N ALA A 146 -7.27 11.75 -1.82
CA ALA A 146 -7.54 11.33 -3.20
C ALA A 146 -7.87 12.50 -4.15
N SER A 147 -8.49 13.57 -3.62
CA SER A 147 -8.78 14.78 -4.41
C SER A 147 -7.53 15.47 -4.96
N ASP A 148 -6.40 15.35 -4.28
CA ASP A 148 -5.13 15.98 -4.68
C ASP A 148 -4.52 15.27 -5.90
N TYR A 149 -5.02 14.06 -6.20
CA TYR A 149 -4.60 13.19 -7.31
C TYR A 149 -5.66 13.09 -8.42
N GLY A 150 -6.58 14.06 -8.49
CA GLY A 150 -7.57 14.14 -9.56
C GLY A 150 -8.81 13.26 -9.38
N VAL A 151 -8.97 12.60 -8.23
CA VAL A 151 -10.20 11.87 -7.88
C VAL A 151 -11.22 12.86 -7.31
N PRO A 152 -12.46 12.96 -7.82
CA PRO A 152 -13.47 13.89 -7.33
C PRO A 152 -14.09 13.42 -6.00
N GLN A 153 -13.25 13.09 -5.02
CA GLN A 153 -13.64 12.59 -3.71
C GLN A 153 -12.70 13.11 -2.63
N LEU A 154 -13.23 13.69 -1.57
CA LEU A 154 -12.50 13.96 -0.34
C LEU A 154 -12.33 12.63 0.42
N ARG A 155 -11.21 11.98 0.18
CA ARG A 155 -10.87 10.69 0.78
C ARG A 155 -9.45 10.72 1.38
N PRO A 156 -9.30 11.25 2.61
CA PRO A 156 -8.01 11.26 3.27
C PRO A 156 -7.61 9.84 3.67
N ARG A 157 -6.35 9.49 3.40
CA ARG A 157 -5.74 8.21 3.75
C ARG A 157 -4.33 8.40 4.28
N VAL A 158 -4.01 7.64 5.28
CA VAL A 158 -2.65 7.54 5.79
C VAL A 158 -1.94 6.46 5.01
N VAL A 159 -0.74 6.77 4.55
CA VAL A 159 0.16 5.81 3.91
C VAL A 159 1.43 5.74 4.74
N ILE A 160 1.78 4.54 5.19
CA ILE A 160 3.03 4.22 5.86
C ILE A 160 3.91 3.50 4.85
N ILE A 161 5.11 4.03 4.60
CA ILE A 161 6.11 3.41 3.74
C ILE A 161 7.32 3.04 4.59
N GLY A 162 7.66 1.77 4.63
CA GLY A 162 8.93 1.28 5.16
C GLY A 162 9.87 0.95 4.01
N VAL A 163 10.99 1.65 3.90
CA VAL A 163 12.03 1.38 2.91
C VAL A 163 13.18 0.65 3.58
N ARG A 164 13.60 -0.48 3.01
CA ARG A 164 14.71 -1.25 3.58
C ARG A 164 15.98 -0.41 3.66
N ASN A 165 16.74 -0.51 4.76
CA ASN A 165 17.83 0.41 5.10
C ASN A 165 18.94 0.48 4.05
N ASP A 166 19.17 -0.59 3.29
CA ASP A 166 20.14 -0.61 2.19
C ASP A 166 19.71 0.23 0.97
N LEU A 167 18.43 0.72 0.95
CA LEU A 167 17.84 1.48 -0.14
C LEU A 167 17.40 2.89 0.30
N THR A 168 17.57 3.27 1.56
CA THR A 168 17.00 4.50 2.13
C THR A 168 17.47 5.77 1.44
N ASP A 169 18.73 5.84 1.00
CA ASP A 169 19.30 7.02 0.36
C ASP A 169 18.65 7.36 -1.00
N THR A 170 17.88 6.44 -1.53
CA THR A 170 17.23 6.57 -2.84
C THR A 170 15.75 6.95 -2.76
N PHE A 171 15.20 7.01 -1.52
CA PHE A 171 13.78 7.26 -1.31
C PHE A 171 13.51 8.71 -0.89
N SER A 172 12.51 9.33 -1.52
CA SER A 172 11.89 10.56 -1.03
C SER A 172 10.40 10.54 -1.31
N PHE A 173 9.59 10.93 -0.32
CA PHE A 173 8.19 11.23 -0.57
C PHE A 173 8.06 12.44 -1.48
N PHE A 174 7.45 12.23 -2.64
CA PHE A 174 7.13 13.34 -3.54
C PHE A 174 5.92 14.09 -2.97
N ASN A 175 6.16 15.30 -2.47
CA ASN A 175 5.09 16.15 -1.93
C ASN A 175 4.52 17.02 -3.06
N LEU A 176 3.40 16.61 -3.64
CA LEU A 176 2.70 17.37 -4.69
C LEU A 176 2.32 18.79 -4.25
N ASN A 177 2.15 19.02 -2.94
CA ASN A 177 1.83 20.33 -2.39
C ASN A 177 3.00 21.32 -2.43
N SER A 178 4.24 20.88 -2.66
CA SER A 178 5.40 21.76 -2.77
C SER A 178 5.60 22.37 -4.16
N ASN A 179 4.92 21.83 -5.19
CA ASN A 179 5.01 22.33 -6.56
C ASN A 179 3.64 22.83 -7.05
N SER A 180 3.33 24.10 -6.77
CA SER A 180 2.18 24.84 -7.29
C SER A 180 2.14 24.95 -8.85
N HIS A 181 3.00 24.22 -9.56
CA HIS A 181 3.12 24.24 -11.02
C HIS A 181 2.46 23.06 -11.73
N TYR A 182 1.97 22.05 -11.01
CA TYR A 182 1.11 21.03 -11.61
C TYR A 182 -0.34 21.50 -11.61
N GLY A 183 -0.59 22.55 -12.37
CA GLY A 183 -1.93 22.95 -12.73
C GLY A 183 -2.62 21.83 -13.51
N LYS A 184 -3.72 21.36 -12.98
CA LYS A 184 -4.86 20.74 -13.70
C LYS A 184 -4.48 19.95 -14.99
N LYS A 185 -3.64 18.94 -14.90
CA LYS A 185 -3.53 17.90 -15.95
C LYS A 185 -3.96 16.58 -15.36
N GLY A 186 -4.85 15.94 -16.10
CA GLY A 186 -5.68 14.84 -15.71
C GLY A 186 -4.99 13.63 -15.12
N CYS A 187 -5.81 12.86 -14.45
CA CYS A 187 -5.61 11.53 -13.94
C CYS A 187 -4.52 10.75 -14.71
N GLY A 188 -3.33 10.59 -14.16
CA GLY A 188 -2.32 9.72 -14.75
C GLY A 188 -0.88 9.79 -14.26
N ASP A 189 -0.44 10.84 -13.58
CA ASP A 189 1.02 11.08 -13.58
C ASP A 189 1.67 11.17 -12.19
N THR A 190 1.25 10.44 -11.13
CA THR A 190 1.72 10.94 -9.84
C THR A 190 2.21 10.01 -8.76
N VAL A 191 2.11 8.71 -8.89
CA VAL A 191 2.66 7.83 -7.84
C VAL A 191 3.85 7.02 -8.33
N ASP A 192 4.07 7.03 -9.64
CA ASP A 192 4.82 5.98 -10.31
C ASP A 192 6.33 6.13 -10.30
N GLU A 193 6.85 7.33 -10.11
CA GLU A 193 8.28 7.53 -10.37
C GLU A 193 9.14 7.78 -9.11
N ALA A 194 8.53 8.12 -7.99
CA ALA A 194 9.28 8.58 -6.83
C ALA A 194 9.83 7.45 -5.94
N VAL A 195 9.16 6.29 -5.91
CA VAL A 195 9.51 5.22 -4.98
C VAL A 195 10.60 4.28 -5.52
N PHE A 196 10.76 4.22 -6.87
CA PHE A 196 11.60 3.19 -7.48
C PHE A 196 12.63 3.71 -8.50
N ARG A 197 12.88 5.02 -8.56
CA ARG A 197 13.97 5.52 -9.41
C ARG A 197 15.32 5.26 -8.76
N ASN A 198 15.97 4.24 -9.24
CA ASN A 198 17.41 4.14 -9.20
C ASN A 198 17.95 3.70 -10.56
N GLU A 199 18.95 4.48 -11.02
CA GLU A 199 19.81 4.30 -12.18
C GLU A 199 19.31 4.87 -13.51
N ALA A 200 20.01 5.95 -13.87
CA ALA A 200 20.33 6.46 -15.19
C ALA A 200 19.59 5.84 -16.39
N GLU A 201 18.45 6.42 -16.78
CA GLU A 201 18.08 6.50 -18.18
C GLU A 201 17.16 7.69 -18.47
N THR A 202 17.45 8.38 -19.56
CA THR A 202 16.76 9.54 -20.12
C THR A 202 15.25 9.31 -20.37
N PRO A 203 14.42 10.33 -20.25
CA PRO A 203 12.97 10.19 -20.30
C PRO A 203 12.50 9.87 -21.73
N ARG A 204 11.94 8.69 -21.94
CA ARG A 204 11.11 8.40 -23.11
C ARG A 204 9.68 8.89 -22.82
N ARG A 205 9.21 9.80 -23.63
CA ARG A 205 7.82 10.26 -23.67
C ARG A 205 6.90 9.06 -23.93
N SER A 206 6.07 8.70 -22.98
CA SER A 206 4.97 7.76 -23.21
C SER A 206 3.66 8.51 -23.42
N ALA A 207 2.94 8.09 -24.44
CA ALA A 207 1.71 8.68 -24.93
C ALA A 207 0.56 8.54 -23.91
N ALA A 208 -0.17 9.63 -23.72
CA ALA A 208 -1.37 9.69 -22.91
C ALA A 208 -2.45 8.73 -23.49
N VAL A 209 -2.91 7.79 -22.69
CA VAL A 209 -4.12 7.02 -22.97
C VAL A 209 -5.31 7.74 -22.34
N SER A 210 -6.19 8.24 -23.20
CA SER A 210 -7.44 8.93 -22.89
C SER A 210 -8.39 8.06 -22.06
N CYS A 211 -8.68 8.49 -20.84
CA CYS A 211 -9.73 7.91 -19.99
C CYS A 211 -11.11 8.38 -20.48
N ARG A 212 -11.63 7.77 -21.55
CA ARG A 212 -13.06 7.86 -21.93
C ARG A 212 -13.64 6.46 -21.95
N ARG A 213 -14.62 6.27 -21.08
CA ARG A 213 -15.50 5.11 -20.83
C ARG A 213 -15.08 4.27 -19.63
N LEU A 214 -15.76 4.57 -18.57
CA LEU A 214 -16.36 3.63 -17.62
C LEU A 214 -17.06 4.48 -16.53
N LEU A 215 -18.25 4.94 -16.87
CA LEU A 215 -19.40 5.08 -15.98
C LEU A 215 -20.36 3.97 -16.34
#